data_2dca72ecbbf5b2861c86b74c1c202400
#
_entry.id   2dca72ecbbf5b2861c86b74c1c202400
#
_cell.length_a   1.000
_cell.length_b   1.000
_cell.length_c   1.000
_cell.angle_alpha   90.00
_cell.angle_beta   90.00
_cell.angle_gamma   90.00
#
_symmetry.space_group_name_H-M   'P 1'
#
loop_
_entity.id
_entity.type
_entity.pdbx_description
1 polymer ?
#
loop_
_entity_poly.entity_id
_entity_poly.type
_entity_poly.pdbx_seq_one_letter_code
_entity_poly.pdbx_strand_id
1 'polypeptide(L)'
;MNPNATITDEQFKAYLKKVRDMVEGPYTEWQKEIEVTNTFPEKFYQSNIDNDIYRYSLPVEYGGWGLSEKEILQVQEEFSRGPSGMRMHMHYASDLNWRILNDFGQPEIKEKYMPLFQDKTIFTNFALTEKSGGTGADLHSTAVWDEEKGKWILNGEKWLISHTDCSQFSYVICVTDPDKKGDDRLSAFFVPMDRPGFEIVPMPHMMGCRGSGHTGLKFTNVELEPELMLGKRGEGMKVAMHSLAVSRVHIATSNLGISQRMFEMSIARARDRVTFGKPIIKRQAIRVKLANMQMMIHALRCTIIDFCDDFDLDNNGEYVSEKAAICKLFS
;
A
#
# COMPACT_ATOMS: atom_id res chain seq x y z
N MET A 1 -16.54 15.74 4.24
CA MET A 1 -15.20 15.82 4.90
C MET A 1 -15.28 15.39 6.35
N ASN A 2 -14.21 14.76 6.84
CA ASN A 2 -14.03 14.52 8.28
C ASN A 2 -14.08 15.87 9.03
N PRO A 3 -14.87 16.02 10.11
CA PRO A 3 -14.94 17.27 10.87
C PRO A 3 -13.61 17.67 11.53
N ASN A 4 -12.67 16.75 11.69
CA ASN A 4 -11.33 17.00 12.24
C ASN A 4 -10.28 17.29 11.15
N ALA A 5 -10.67 17.34 9.88
CA ALA A 5 -9.74 17.61 8.79
C ALA A 5 -9.20 19.05 8.87
N THR A 6 -7.91 19.22 8.59
CA THR A 6 -7.22 20.52 8.59
C THR A 6 -7.40 21.31 7.30
N ILE A 7 -8.08 20.74 6.31
CA ILE A 7 -8.39 21.37 5.01
C ILE A 7 -9.90 21.42 4.77
N THR A 8 -10.34 22.33 3.93
CA THR A 8 -11.76 22.48 3.55
C THR A 8 -12.16 21.55 2.41
N ASP A 9 -13.47 21.34 2.22
CA ASP A 9 -14.01 20.60 1.08
C ASP A 9 -13.54 21.13 -0.27
N GLU A 10 -13.43 22.44 -0.42
CA GLU A 10 -12.96 23.07 -1.65
C GLU A 10 -11.48 22.79 -1.90
N GLN A 11 -10.66 22.89 -0.86
CA GLN A 11 -9.24 22.56 -0.93
C GLN A 11 -9.05 21.08 -1.27
N PHE A 12 -9.83 20.17 -0.67
CA PHE A 12 -9.76 18.75 -0.96
C PHE A 12 -10.14 18.43 -2.41
N LYS A 13 -11.24 19.02 -2.93
CA LYS A 13 -11.63 18.86 -4.35
C LYS A 13 -10.55 19.38 -5.31
N ALA A 14 -9.95 20.52 -4.99
CA ALA A 14 -8.85 21.07 -5.77
C ALA A 14 -7.64 20.14 -5.75
N TYR A 15 -7.36 19.53 -4.60
CA TYR A 15 -6.29 18.55 -4.46
C TYR A 15 -6.52 17.28 -5.29
N LEU A 16 -7.72 16.70 -5.26
CA LEU A 16 -8.07 15.56 -6.10
C LEU A 16 -7.84 15.86 -7.60
N LYS A 17 -8.27 17.06 -8.03
CA LYS A 17 -7.99 17.49 -9.41
C LYS A 17 -6.50 17.62 -9.69
N LYS A 18 -5.73 18.22 -8.78
CA LYS A 18 -4.27 18.34 -8.89
C LYS A 18 -3.58 16.97 -9.02
N VAL A 19 -3.97 15.99 -8.20
CA VAL A 19 -3.44 14.62 -8.28
C VAL A 19 -3.77 14.00 -9.64
N ARG A 20 -4.99 14.14 -10.14
CA ARG A 20 -5.38 13.67 -11.47
C ARG A 20 -4.53 14.30 -12.57
N ASP A 21 -4.42 15.63 -12.59
CA ASP A 21 -3.65 16.35 -13.60
C ASP A 21 -2.16 15.93 -13.59
N MET A 22 -1.60 15.68 -12.41
CA MET A 22 -0.24 15.20 -12.22
C MET A 22 -0.02 13.80 -12.83
N VAL A 23 -0.90 12.84 -12.53
CA VAL A 23 -0.71 11.45 -12.99
C VAL A 23 -1.08 11.24 -14.45
N GLU A 24 -2.06 11.98 -14.97
CA GLU A 24 -2.44 11.93 -16.39
C GLU A 24 -1.52 12.75 -17.30
N GLY A 25 -0.81 13.72 -16.74
CA GLY A 25 0.19 14.54 -17.39
C GLY A 25 1.62 13.98 -17.23
N PRO A 26 2.46 14.63 -16.42
CA PRO A 26 3.89 14.32 -16.34
C PRO A 26 4.19 12.86 -15.97
N TYR A 27 3.41 12.20 -15.12
CA TYR A 27 3.68 10.82 -14.75
C TYR A 27 3.45 9.84 -15.90
N THR A 28 2.47 10.11 -16.76
CA THR A 28 2.25 9.32 -17.98
C THR A 28 3.40 9.51 -18.98
N GLU A 29 4.00 10.69 -19.05
CA GLU A 29 5.18 10.94 -19.89
C GLU A 29 6.41 10.15 -19.39
N TRP A 30 6.59 10.06 -18.06
CA TRP A 30 7.71 9.32 -17.46
C TRP A 30 7.56 7.80 -17.57
N GLN A 31 6.35 7.29 -17.85
CA GLN A 31 6.11 5.86 -17.97
C GLN A 31 7.06 5.17 -18.95
N LYS A 32 7.38 5.79 -20.09
CA LYS A 32 8.29 5.19 -21.08
C LYS A 32 9.69 4.97 -20.53
N GLU A 33 10.20 5.92 -19.73
CA GLU A 33 11.48 5.80 -19.05
C GLU A 33 11.44 4.64 -18.03
N ILE A 34 10.39 4.59 -17.20
CA ILE A 34 10.21 3.56 -16.18
C ILE A 34 10.05 2.16 -16.78
N GLU A 35 9.33 2.02 -17.89
CA GLU A 35 9.18 0.73 -18.58
C GLU A 35 10.53 0.17 -19.07
N VAL A 36 11.46 1.04 -19.51
CA VAL A 36 12.78 0.66 -19.99
C VAL A 36 13.75 0.40 -18.83
N THR A 37 13.82 1.33 -17.87
CA THR A 37 14.82 1.29 -16.79
C THR A 37 14.40 0.40 -15.62
N ASN A 38 13.11 0.16 -15.46
CA ASN A 38 12.51 -0.48 -14.28
C ASN A 38 12.83 0.22 -12.96
N THR A 39 13.02 1.54 -12.99
CA THR A 39 13.29 2.40 -11.84
C THR A 39 12.47 3.67 -11.92
N PHE A 40 12.09 4.22 -10.78
CA PHE A 40 11.49 5.56 -10.75
C PHE A 40 12.59 6.62 -10.86
N PRO A 41 12.41 7.63 -11.71
CA PRO A 41 13.34 8.75 -11.78
C PRO A 41 13.22 9.62 -10.51
N GLU A 42 14.31 10.27 -10.10
CA GLU A 42 14.35 11.14 -8.91
C GLU A 42 13.24 12.20 -8.91
N LYS A 43 12.93 12.76 -10.08
CA LYS A 43 11.82 13.72 -10.26
C LYS A 43 10.46 13.18 -9.84
N PHE A 44 10.26 11.84 -9.84
CA PHE A 44 9.03 11.21 -9.33
C PHE A 44 8.90 11.37 -7.81
N TYR A 45 9.96 11.06 -7.08
CA TYR A 45 9.97 11.20 -5.62
C TYR A 45 9.83 12.68 -5.22
N GLN A 46 10.58 13.57 -5.88
CA GLN A 46 10.50 15.00 -5.62
C GLN A 46 9.10 15.56 -5.91
N SER A 47 8.47 15.15 -7.01
CA SER A 47 7.11 15.55 -7.34
C SER A 47 6.10 15.09 -6.28
N ASN A 48 6.24 13.86 -5.75
CA ASN A 48 5.37 13.38 -4.68
C ASN A 48 5.56 14.19 -3.38
N ILE A 49 6.79 14.57 -3.06
CA ILE A 49 7.12 15.43 -1.92
C ILE A 49 6.44 16.81 -2.08
N ASP A 50 6.65 17.47 -3.21
CA ASP A 50 6.14 18.82 -3.51
C ASP A 50 4.61 18.88 -3.57
N ASN A 51 3.96 17.73 -3.75
CA ASN A 51 2.51 17.62 -3.87
C ASN A 51 1.85 16.90 -2.67
N ASP A 52 2.52 16.80 -1.54
CA ASP A 52 2.04 16.23 -0.28
C ASP A 52 1.54 14.76 -0.36
N ILE A 53 1.98 14.00 -1.39
CA ILE A 53 1.56 12.61 -1.61
C ILE A 53 1.97 11.69 -0.45
N TYR A 54 3.03 11.99 0.27
CA TYR A 54 3.48 11.21 1.42
C TYR A 54 2.94 11.72 2.76
N ARG A 55 2.15 12.80 2.74
CA ARG A 55 1.73 13.49 3.96
C ARG A 55 0.22 13.51 4.18
N TYR A 56 -0.58 13.57 3.11
CA TYR A 56 -2.02 13.81 3.23
C TYR A 56 -2.74 12.80 4.15
N SER A 57 -2.27 11.54 4.21
CA SER A 57 -2.89 10.45 4.97
C SER A 57 -2.45 10.38 6.43
N LEU A 58 -1.37 11.10 6.84
CA LEU A 58 -0.89 11.07 8.22
C LEU A 58 -1.93 11.62 9.21
N PRO A 59 -1.92 11.16 10.47
CA PRO A 59 -2.64 11.80 11.55
C PRO A 59 -2.25 13.28 11.72
N VAL A 60 -3.17 14.09 12.25
CA VAL A 60 -2.96 15.55 12.42
C VAL A 60 -1.76 15.85 13.30
N GLU A 61 -1.57 15.08 14.39
CA GLU A 61 -0.44 15.23 15.31
C GLU A 61 0.92 15.03 14.65
N TYR A 62 0.97 14.33 13.51
CA TYR A 62 2.17 14.12 12.68
C TYR A 62 2.14 14.94 11.39
N GLY A 63 1.37 16.05 11.38
CA GLY A 63 1.35 17.01 10.28
C GLY A 63 0.52 16.61 9.07
N GLY A 64 -0.30 15.57 9.17
CA GLY A 64 -1.26 15.17 8.14
C GLY A 64 -2.52 16.02 8.14
N TRP A 65 -3.48 15.63 7.29
CA TRP A 65 -4.69 16.43 7.08
C TRP A 65 -5.92 15.94 7.85
N GLY A 66 -5.80 14.82 8.59
CA GLY A 66 -6.91 14.26 9.36
C GLY A 66 -8.07 13.78 8.49
N LEU A 67 -7.77 13.21 7.34
CA LEU A 67 -8.75 12.66 6.41
C LEU A 67 -9.35 11.37 6.97
N SER A 68 -10.63 11.13 6.64
CA SER A 68 -11.26 9.81 6.81
C SER A 68 -10.70 8.80 5.82
N GLU A 69 -10.91 7.51 6.06
CA GLU A 69 -10.50 6.45 5.12
C GLU A 69 -11.10 6.67 3.73
N LYS A 70 -12.37 7.08 3.67
CA LYS A 70 -13.05 7.42 2.42
C LYS A 70 -12.32 8.49 1.61
N GLU A 71 -11.82 9.53 2.26
CA GLU A 71 -11.09 10.62 1.62
C GLU A 71 -9.69 10.18 1.19
N ILE A 72 -9.02 9.38 2.01
CA ILE A 72 -7.73 8.76 1.67
C ILE A 72 -7.87 7.91 0.40
N LEU A 73 -8.90 7.08 0.32
CA LEU A 73 -9.16 6.24 -0.85
C LEU A 73 -9.56 7.05 -2.10
N GLN A 74 -10.19 8.22 -1.96
CA GLN A 74 -10.43 9.10 -3.10
C GLN A 74 -9.12 9.64 -3.72
N VAL A 75 -8.14 9.99 -2.89
CA VAL A 75 -6.80 10.37 -3.38
C VAL A 75 -6.13 9.18 -4.07
N GLN A 76 -6.24 7.98 -3.48
CA GLN A 76 -5.73 6.73 -4.06
C GLN A 76 -6.38 6.42 -5.41
N GLU A 77 -7.70 6.63 -5.57
CA GLU A 77 -8.42 6.45 -6.84
C GLU A 77 -7.83 7.38 -7.92
N GLU A 78 -7.69 8.67 -7.61
CA GLU A 78 -7.14 9.64 -8.57
C GLU A 78 -5.68 9.34 -8.93
N PHE A 79 -4.85 9.02 -7.95
CA PHE A 79 -3.45 8.66 -8.19
C PHE A 79 -3.32 7.38 -9.05
N SER A 80 -4.21 6.42 -8.85
CA SER A 80 -4.21 5.14 -9.55
C SER A 80 -4.66 5.24 -11.03
N ARG A 81 -5.08 6.40 -11.49
CA ARG A 81 -5.30 6.68 -12.92
C ARG A 81 -3.99 6.74 -13.71
N GLY A 82 -2.86 6.85 -13.03
CA GLY A 82 -1.51 6.88 -13.60
C GLY A 82 -0.92 5.51 -13.92
N PRO A 83 0.38 5.46 -14.23
CA PRO A 83 1.11 4.22 -14.48
C PRO A 83 1.06 3.24 -13.32
N SER A 84 0.90 1.93 -13.62
CA SER A 84 0.67 0.90 -12.60
C SER A 84 1.80 0.73 -11.59
N GLY A 85 3.05 0.94 -11.98
CA GLY A 85 4.19 0.90 -11.06
C GLY A 85 4.14 2.03 -10.03
N MET A 86 3.81 3.24 -10.47
CA MET A 86 3.68 4.41 -9.58
C MET A 86 2.55 4.22 -8.57
N ARG A 87 1.40 3.64 -8.98
CA ARG A 87 0.33 3.35 -8.03
C ARG A 87 0.74 2.27 -7.00
N MET A 88 1.64 1.32 -7.37
CA MET A 88 2.18 0.35 -6.43
C MET A 88 3.05 1.05 -5.37
N HIS A 89 3.89 2.00 -5.78
CA HIS A 89 4.63 2.84 -4.85
C HIS A 89 3.68 3.57 -3.89
N MET A 90 2.64 4.22 -4.42
CA MET A 90 1.64 4.93 -3.62
C MET A 90 0.94 4.02 -2.61
N HIS A 91 0.68 2.76 -2.96
CA HIS A 91 0.07 1.77 -2.08
C HIS A 91 0.87 1.58 -0.77
N TYR A 92 2.21 1.58 -0.86
CA TYR A 92 3.07 1.46 0.32
C TYR A 92 3.44 2.80 0.94
N ALA A 93 3.42 3.89 0.17
CA ALA A 93 3.87 5.20 0.62
C ALA A 93 2.74 6.08 1.22
N SER A 94 1.49 5.60 1.23
CA SER A 94 0.35 6.25 1.89
C SER A 94 0.21 5.81 3.36
N ASP A 95 -1.00 5.59 3.82
CA ASP A 95 -1.29 5.21 5.20
C ASP A 95 -0.71 3.84 5.60
N LEU A 96 -0.56 2.89 4.69
CA LEU A 96 0.12 1.62 4.97
C LEU A 96 1.58 1.80 5.40
N ASN A 97 2.21 2.91 5.02
CA ASN A 97 3.57 3.23 5.41
C ASN A 97 3.74 3.41 6.93
N TRP A 98 2.80 4.08 7.56
CA TRP A 98 2.89 4.49 8.97
C TRP A 98 1.89 3.79 9.90
N ARG A 99 0.75 3.28 9.37
CA ARG A 99 -0.40 2.78 10.15
C ARG A 99 0.00 1.68 11.12
N ILE A 100 0.77 0.69 10.68
CA ILE A 100 1.21 -0.42 11.55
C ILE A 100 2.01 0.11 12.75
N LEU A 101 2.93 1.03 12.51
CA LEU A 101 3.71 1.62 13.58
C LEU A 101 2.85 2.45 14.53
N ASN A 102 1.91 3.24 13.98
CA ASN A 102 0.99 4.03 14.78
C ASN A 102 0.11 3.18 15.69
N ASP A 103 -0.43 2.08 15.18
CA ASP A 103 -1.43 1.26 15.87
C ASP A 103 -0.80 0.24 16.84
N PHE A 104 0.40 -0.27 16.52
CA PHE A 104 1.04 -1.36 17.26
C PHE A 104 2.45 -1.04 17.79
N GLY A 105 3.04 0.10 17.45
CA GLY A 105 4.35 0.49 17.93
C GLY A 105 4.36 0.75 19.43
N GLN A 106 5.48 0.41 20.10
CA GLN A 106 5.72 0.80 21.47
C GLN A 106 5.86 2.33 21.57
N PRO A 107 5.49 2.96 22.69
CA PRO A 107 5.48 4.41 22.83
C PRO A 107 6.81 5.07 22.43
N GLU A 108 7.94 4.52 22.86
CA GLU A 108 9.28 5.03 22.57
C GLU A 108 9.62 5.01 21.08
N ILE A 109 9.17 3.94 20.39
CA ILE A 109 9.39 3.77 18.96
C ILE A 109 8.48 4.71 18.17
N LYS A 110 7.24 4.89 18.60
CA LYS A 110 6.31 5.87 17.99
C LYS A 110 6.84 7.28 18.12
N GLU A 111 7.24 7.69 19.34
CA GLU A 111 7.80 9.02 19.60
C GLU A 111 9.01 9.31 18.70
N LYS A 112 9.88 8.31 18.52
CA LYS A 112 11.11 8.43 17.73
C LYS A 112 10.86 8.47 16.22
N TYR A 113 9.98 7.62 15.69
CA TYR A 113 9.90 7.36 14.26
C TYR A 113 8.67 7.96 13.56
N MET A 114 7.54 8.17 14.25
CA MET A 114 6.36 8.75 13.61
C MET A 114 6.61 10.16 13.04
N PRO A 115 7.38 11.06 13.71
CA PRO A 115 7.70 12.36 13.13
C PRO A 115 8.47 12.29 11.80
N LEU A 116 9.25 11.22 11.56
CA LEU A 116 10.03 11.08 10.33
C LEU A 116 9.17 10.82 9.08
N PHE A 117 7.95 10.30 9.27
CA PHE A 117 7.00 10.19 8.16
C PHE A 117 6.50 11.58 7.70
N GLN A 118 6.36 12.52 8.62
CA GLN A 118 6.03 13.91 8.29
C GLN A 118 7.11 14.55 7.41
N ASP A 119 8.37 14.31 7.75
CA ASP A 119 9.53 14.83 7.01
C ASP A 119 9.78 14.07 5.68
N LYS A 120 8.96 13.04 5.41
CA LYS A 120 9.04 12.22 4.19
C LYS A 120 10.39 11.51 4.02
N THR A 121 11.03 11.19 5.14
CA THR A 121 12.40 10.64 5.18
C THR A 121 12.43 9.13 5.31
N ILE A 122 11.32 8.49 5.70
CA ILE A 122 11.25 7.04 5.83
C ILE A 122 10.08 6.43 5.07
N PHE A 123 10.38 5.29 4.48
CA PHE A 123 9.41 4.37 3.91
C PHE A 123 9.57 3.00 4.56
N THR A 124 8.49 2.24 4.50
CA THR A 124 8.44 0.88 5.04
C THR A 124 8.05 -0.12 3.96
N ASN A 125 8.37 -1.36 4.21
CA ASN A 125 7.85 -2.49 3.46
C ASN A 125 7.26 -3.54 4.42
N PHE A 126 6.49 -4.48 3.85
CA PHE A 126 5.80 -5.50 4.61
C PHE A 126 6.33 -6.89 4.27
N ALA A 127 7.00 -7.54 5.21
CA ALA A 127 7.75 -8.78 5.03
C ALA A 127 7.09 -9.96 5.76
N LEU A 128 6.04 -10.53 5.14
CA LEU A 128 5.36 -11.73 5.61
C LEU A 128 5.79 -12.97 4.82
N THR A 129 5.67 -12.90 3.49
CA THR A 129 5.81 -14.04 2.57
C THR A 129 7.22 -14.64 2.60
N GLU A 130 7.31 -15.97 2.56
CA GLU A 130 8.53 -16.76 2.39
C GLU A 130 8.43 -17.64 1.14
N LYS A 131 9.52 -18.28 0.72
CA LYS A 131 9.49 -19.24 -0.41
C LYS A 131 8.60 -20.45 -0.13
N SER A 132 8.44 -20.80 1.13
CA SER A 132 7.55 -21.88 1.62
C SER A 132 6.08 -21.52 1.57
N GLY A 133 5.73 -20.24 1.69
CA GLY A 133 4.33 -19.78 1.71
C GLY A 133 4.16 -18.34 2.17
N GLY A 134 2.93 -17.84 2.07
CA GLY A 134 2.57 -16.46 2.41
C GLY A 134 1.41 -16.31 3.39
N THR A 135 0.94 -17.42 3.99
CA THR A 135 -0.28 -17.43 4.81
C THR A 135 -0.03 -17.39 6.31
N GLY A 136 1.23 -17.35 6.76
CA GLY A 136 1.61 -17.43 8.17
C GLY A 136 1.79 -18.87 8.68
N ALA A 137 1.04 -19.84 8.15
CA ALA A 137 1.12 -21.24 8.59
C ALA A 137 2.51 -21.87 8.34
N ASP A 138 3.17 -21.47 7.25
CA ASP A 138 4.43 -22.07 6.77
C ASP A 138 5.63 -21.14 6.94
N LEU A 139 5.59 -20.23 7.91
CA LEU A 139 6.72 -19.32 8.18
C LEU A 139 7.83 -20.05 8.96
N HIS A 140 9.06 -19.84 8.50
CA HIS A 140 10.29 -20.43 9.06
C HIS A 140 11.28 -19.40 9.60
N SER A 141 11.18 -18.12 9.20
CA SER A 141 12.00 -17.06 9.81
C SER A 141 11.71 -16.97 11.29
N THR A 142 12.74 -16.87 12.12
CA THR A 142 12.64 -16.89 13.59
C THR A 142 13.23 -15.65 14.22
N ALA A 143 12.66 -15.20 15.33
CA ALA A 143 13.32 -14.29 16.25
C ALA A 143 13.40 -14.96 17.64
N VAL A 144 14.60 -15.26 18.08
CA VAL A 144 14.86 -15.93 19.36
C VAL A 144 15.40 -14.92 20.36
N TRP A 145 14.85 -14.96 21.57
CA TRP A 145 15.33 -14.10 22.65
C TRP A 145 16.69 -14.57 23.17
N ASP A 146 17.67 -13.67 23.20
CA ASP A 146 19.01 -13.88 23.76
C ASP A 146 19.07 -13.19 25.13
N GLU A 147 19.08 -13.98 26.19
CA GLU A 147 19.08 -13.49 27.59
C GLU A 147 20.36 -12.75 27.93
N GLU A 148 21.52 -13.15 27.37
CA GLU A 148 22.82 -12.48 27.66
C GLU A 148 22.89 -11.09 27.04
N LYS A 149 22.32 -10.96 25.82
CA LYS A 149 22.29 -9.68 25.09
C LYS A 149 21.09 -8.81 25.43
N GLY A 150 20.03 -9.38 26.00
CA GLY A 150 18.76 -8.70 26.19
C GLY A 150 18.11 -8.26 24.88
N LYS A 151 18.24 -9.08 23.83
CA LYS A 151 17.78 -8.76 22.46
C LYS A 151 17.13 -9.95 21.78
N TRP A 152 16.32 -9.66 20.78
CA TRP A 152 15.86 -10.66 19.83
C TRP A 152 16.88 -10.86 18.72
N ILE A 153 17.12 -12.10 18.32
CA ILE A 153 18.03 -12.48 17.22
C ILE A 153 17.19 -13.01 16.05
N LEU A 154 17.06 -12.19 15.02
CA LEU A 154 16.26 -12.50 13.83
C LEU A 154 17.11 -13.25 12.81
N ASN A 155 16.60 -14.39 12.33
CA ASN A 155 17.18 -15.22 11.28
C ASN A 155 16.11 -15.70 10.30
N GLY A 156 16.47 -15.88 9.02
CA GLY A 156 15.60 -16.43 7.99
C GLY A 156 15.60 -15.65 6.69
N GLU A 157 14.56 -15.89 5.87
CA GLU A 157 14.42 -15.27 4.55
C GLU A 157 12.97 -14.83 4.33
N LYS A 158 12.79 -13.73 3.61
CA LYS A 158 11.50 -13.28 3.09
C LYS A 158 11.55 -13.19 1.57
N TRP A 159 10.39 -13.31 0.92
CA TRP A 159 10.30 -13.47 -0.53
C TRP A 159 9.21 -12.57 -1.12
N LEU A 160 9.41 -12.03 -2.32
CA LEU A 160 8.47 -11.15 -3.01
C LEU A 160 8.10 -9.89 -2.22
N ILE A 161 9.07 -9.29 -1.54
CA ILE A 161 8.83 -8.09 -0.74
C ILE A 161 8.93 -6.86 -1.64
N SER A 162 7.85 -6.10 -1.68
CA SER A 162 7.74 -4.87 -2.48
C SER A 162 8.31 -3.67 -1.74
N HIS A 163 8.69 -2.62 -2.47
CA HIS A 163 9.05 -1.31 -1.93
C HIS A 163 10.39 -1.28 -1.16
N THR A 164 11.20 -2.32 -1.27
CA THR A 164 12.49 -2.42 -0.57
C THR A 164 13.56 -1.51 -1.12
N ASP A 165 13.41 -1.07 -2.36
CA ASP A 165 14.31 -0.16 -3.10
C ASP A 165 14.38 1.25 -2.49
N CYS A 166 13.34 1.67 -1.78
CA CYS A 166 13.27 3.00 -1.15
C CYS A 166 12.97 2.95 0.36
N SER A 167 12.76 1.75 0.95
CA SER A 167 12.45 1.60 2.37
C SER A 167 13.68 1.63 3.26
N GLN A 168 13.52 2.19 4.45
CA GLN A 168 14.52 2.17 5.53
C GLN A 168 14.15 1.18 6.62
N PHE A 169 12.89 0.76 6.68
CA PHE A 169 12.38 -0.18 7.68
C PHE A 169 11.50 -1.26 7.04
N SER A 170 11.48 -2.43 7.69
CA SER A 170 10.65 -3.56 7.30
C SER A 170 9.75 -3.99 8.45
N TYR A 171 8.45 -4.13 8.20
CA TYR A 171 7.53 -4.82 9.11
C TYR A 171 7.68 -6.32 8.90
N VAL A 172 8.38 -6.99 9.79
CA VAL A 172 8.73 -8.43 9.65
C VAL A 172 7.87 -9.28 10.56
N ILE A 173 7.16 -10.26 9.98
CA ILE A 173 6.42 -11.27 10.73
C ILE A 173 7.27 -12.54 10.77
N CYS A 174 7.54 -13.06 11.97
CA CYS A 174 8.38 -14.24 12.17
C CYS A 174 7.95 -15.07 13.38
N VAL A 175 8.50 -16.27 13.51
CA VAL A 175 8.25 -17.19 14.60
C VAL A 175 9.06 -16.80 15.83
N THR A 176 8.39 -16.57 16.96
CA THR A 176 9.03 -16.36 18.26
C THR A 176 8.78 -17.49 19.25
N ASP A 177 7.74 -18.29 19.01
CA ASP A 177 7.29 -19.38 19.88
C ASP A 177 7.08 -20.67 19.05
N PRO A 178 8.13 -21.41 18.70
CA PRO A 178 8.00 -22.60 17.83
C PRO A 178 7.19 -23.73 18.43
N ASP A 179 7.08 -23.79 19.76
CA ASP A 179 6.31 -24.80 20.48
C ASP A 179 4.81 -24.53 20.54
N LYS A 180 4.37 -23.30 20.23
CA LYS A 180 2.97 -22.93 20.11
C LYS A 180 2.38 -23.38 18.77
N LYS A 181 1.07 -23.38 18.66
CA LYS A 181 0.34 -23.74 17.44
C LYS A 181 -0.36 -22.52 16.83
N GLY A 182 -0.61 -22.62 15.53
CA GLY A 182 -1.33 -21.58 14.80
C GLY A 182 -0.61 -20.22 14.82
N ASP A 183 -1.39 -19.17 14.95
CA ASP A 183 -0.91 -17.80 14.85
C ASP A 183 -0.18 -17.32 16.12
N ASP A 184 -0.46 -17.93 17.27
CA ASP A 184 0.16 -17.56 18.56
C ASP A 184 1.68 -17.74 18.58
N ARG A 185 2.25 -18.47 17.63
CA ARG A 185 3.69 -18.63 17.45
C ARG A 185 4.38 -17.43 16.78
N LEU A 186 3.60 -16.51 16.20
CA LEU A 186 4.08 -15.43 15.34
C LEU A 186 4.11 -14.10 16.07
N SER A 187 5.19 -13.35 15.89
CA SER A 187 5.31 -11.96 16.35
C SER A 187 5.70 -11.04 15.19
N ALA A 188 5.48 -9.75 15.37
CA ALA A 188 5.80 -8.72 14.39
C ALA A 188 6.88 -7.79 14.93
N PHE A 189 7.78 -7.33 14.05
CA PHE A 189 8.87 -6.42 14.41
C PHE A 189 8.99 -5.28 13.40
N PHE A 190 9.32 -4.10 13.89
CA PHE A 190 9.74 -2.94 13.10
C PHE A 190 11.26 -2.97 12.96
N VAL A 191 11.77 -3.47 11.84
CA VAL A 191 13.18 -3.80 11.65
C VAL A 191 13.87 -2.72 10.81
N PRO A 192 14.87 -1.98 11.36
CA PRO A 192 15.74 -1.13 10.56
C PRO A 192 16.53 -1.96 9.54
N MET A 193 16.54 -1.54 8.28
CA MET A 193 17.16 -2.31 7.19
C MET A 193 18.68 -2.11 7.09
N ASP A 194 19.23 -1.17 7.85
CA ASP A 194 20.68 -0.90 7.96
C ASP A 194 21.39 -1.77 9.01
N ARG A 195 20.67 -2.68 9.67
CA ARG A 195 21.24 -3.56 10.70
C ARG A 195 22.24 -4.55 10.11
N PRO A 196 23.36 -4.81 10.82
CA PRO A 196 24.26 -5.91 10.45
C PRO A 196 23.51 -7.23 10.29
N GLY A 197 23.76 -7.94 9.18
CA GLY A 197 23.08 -9.19 8.87
C GLY A 197 21.73 -9.06 8.15
N PHE A 198 21.25 -7.84 7.89
CA PHE A 198 20.11 -7.59 7.02
C PHE A 198 20.60 -7.46 5.57
N GLU A 199 20.13 -8.31 4.67
CA GLU A 199 20.52 -8.32 3.26
C GLU A 199 19.30 -8.22 2.35
N ILE A 200 19.35 -7.36 1.33
CA ILE A 200 18.37 -7.32 0.23
C ILE A 200 18.87 -8.25 -0.88
N VAL A 201 18.06 -9.24 -1.23
CA VAL A 201 18.40 -10.23 -2.27
C VAL A 201 17.69 -9.86 -3.56
N PRO A 202 18.42 -9.55 -4.64
CA PRO A 202 17.83 -9.21 -5.93
C PRO A 202 16.94 -10.33 -6.48
N MET A 203 15.85 -9.93 -7.16
CA MET A 203 14.95 -10.84 -7.85
C MET A 203 14.81 -10.46 -9.34
N PRO A 204 14.40 -11.41 -10.21
CA PRO A 204 14.06 -11.09 -11.59
C PRO A 204 12.97 -10.02 -11.68
N HIS A 205 13.03 -9.20 -12.72
CA HIS A 205 12.04 -8.18 -12.97
C HIS A 205 10.66 -8.77 -13.19
N MET A 206 9.65 -8.14 -12.61
CA MET A 206 8.25 -8.51 -12.81
C MET A 206 7.75 -8.11 -14.20
N MET A 207 6.75 -8.82 -14.70
CA MET A 207 6.08 -8.49 -15.95
C MET A 207 5.35 -7.14 -15.87
N GLY A 208 4.72 -6.83 -14.73
CA GLY A 208 4.00 -5.58 -14.49
C GLY A 208 4.60 -4.76 -13.36
N CYS A 209 3.92 -3.67 -12.99
CA CYS A 209 4.34 -2.75 -11.91
C CYS A 209 5.80 -2.30 -12.03
N ARG A 210 6.23 -1.96 -13.25
CA ARG A 210 7.60 -1.51 -13.54
C ARG A 210 7.94 -0.29 -12.68
N GLY A 211 9.18 -0.27 -12.17
CA GLY A 211 9.66 0.77 -11.27
C GLY A 211 9.45 0.46 -9.78
N SER A 212 8.48 -0.41 -9.43
CA SER A 212 8.29 -0.88 -8.07
C SER A 212 8.73 -2.35 -7.99
N GLY A 213 10.01 -2.56 -7.63
CA GLY A 213 10.62 -3.87 -7.60
C GLY A 213 10.11 -4.76 -6.48
N HIS A 214 10.27 -6.08 -6.68
CA HIS A 214 10.17 -7.07 -5.61
C HIS A 214 11.56 -7.62 -5.35
N THR A 215 11.87 -7.84 -4.08
CA THR A 215 13.14 -8.46 -3.66
C THR A 215 12.90 -9.61 -2.68
N GLY A 216 13.92 -10.40 -2.45
CA GLY A 216 14.04 -11.20 -1.25
C GLY A 216 14.70 -10.40 -0.14
N LEU A 217 14.47 -10.79 1.11
CA LEU A 217 15.21 -10.33 2.27
C LEU A 217 15.86 -11.54 2.93
N LYS A 218 17.08 -11.36 3.46
CA LYS A 218 17.76 -12.39 4.23
C LYS A 218 18.24 -11.79 5.54
N PHE A 219 18.06 -12.54 6.61
CA PHE A 219 18.42 -12.16 7.97
C PHE A 219 19.42 -13.16 8.51
N THR A 220 20.57 -12.68 8.97
CA THR A 220 21.62 -13.50 9.57
C THR A 220 22.04 -12.85 10.90
N ASN A 221 21.51 -13.38 12.01
CA ASN A 221 21.77 -12.90 13.37
C ASN A 221 21.51 -11.39 13.52
N VAL A 222 20.43 -10.88 12.94
CA VAL A 222 20.05 -9.47 13.09
C VAL A 222 19.57 -9.23 14.52
N GLU A 223 20.25 -8.34 15.25
CA GLU A 223 19.90 -7.98 16.63
C GLU A 223 18.80 -6.91 16.65
N LEU A 224 17.75 -7.17 17.43
CA LEU A 224 16.60 -6.27 17.59
C LEU A 224 16.38 -5.98 19.07
N GLU A 225 16.26 -4.72 19.41
CA GLU A 225 15.87 -4.27 20.74
C GLU A 225 14.41 -4.69 21.05
N PRO A 226 14.07 -4.98 22.32
CA PRO A 226 12.70 -5.40 22.71
C PRO A 226 11.61 -4.46 22.25
N GLU A 227 11.88 -3.15 22.22
CA GLU A 227 10.94 -2.08 21.87
C GLU A 227 10.54 -2.11 20.39
N LEU A 228 11.32 -2.79 19.54
CA LEU A 228 11.01 -2.95 18.12
C LEU A 228 9.90 -3.99 17.85
N MET A 229 9.44 -4.71 18.88
CA MET A 229 8.29 -5.59 18.75
C MET A 229 7.01 -4.76 18.62
N LEU A 230 6.20 -5.10 17.62
CA LEU A 230 4.90 -4.48 17.33
C LEU A 230 3.78 -5.28 18.04
N GLY A 231 2.99 -4.60 18.85
CA GLY A 231 2.00 -5.27 19.69
C GLY A 231 2.65 -6.13 20.78
N LYS A 232 2.11 -7.33 20.99
CA LYS A 232 2.61 -8.30 21.97
C LYS A 232 3.19 -9.53 21.28
N ARG A 233 4.03 -10.25 22.01
CA ARG A 233 4.53 -11.57 21.60
C ARG A 233 3.36 -12.53 21.35
N GLY A 234 3.32 -13.12 20.16
CA GLY A 234 2.23 -13.98 19.70
C GLY A 234 1.11 -13.25 18.94
N GLU A 235 1.16 -11.92 18.78
CA GLU A 235 0.16 -11.15 18.03
C GLU A 235 0.59 -10.82 16.59
N GLY A 236 1.64 -11.45 16.05
CA GLY A 236 2.17 -11.13 14.73
C GLY A 236 1.15 -11.24 13.59
N MET A 237 0.30 -12.25 13.63
CA MET A 237 -0.75 -12.40 12.62
C MET A 237 -1.88 -11.37 12.79
N LYS A 238 -2.20 -10.97 14.00
CA LYS A 238 -3.15 -9.88 14.26
C LYS A 238 -2.66 -8.56 13.65
N VAL A 239 -1.39 -8.22 13.85
CA VAL A 239 -0.74 -7.05 13.21
C VAL A 239 -0.79 -7.16 11.70
N ALA A 240 -0.47 -8.33 11.14
CA ALA A 240 -0.50 -8.57 9.70
C ALA A 240 -1.92 -8.43 9.13
N MET A 241 -2.92 -9.04 9.74
CA MET A 241 -4.30 -9.03 9.24
C MET A 241 -4.95 -7.65 9.31
N HIS A 242 -4.62 -6.86 10.34
CA HIS A 242 -5.05 -5.47 10.45
C HIS A 242 -4.58 -4.64 9.23
N SER A 243 -3.30 -4.71 8.90
CA SER A 243 -2.75 -4.05 7.72
C SER A 243 -3.31 -4.59 6.40
N LEU A 244 -3.45 -5.92 6.28
CA LEU A 244 -3.94 -6.56 5.07
C LEU A 244 -5.41 -6.26 4.76
N ALA A 245 -6.26 -5.99 5.76
CA ALA A 245 -7.63 -5.56 5.53
C ALA A 245 -7.67 -4.23 4.76
N VAL A 246 -6.97 -3.22 5.26
CA VAL A 246 -6.84 -1.92 4.60
C VAL A 246 -6.18 -2.06 3.22
N SER A 247 -5.08 -2.81 3.13
CA SER A 247 -4.36 -3.08 1.88
C SER A 247 -5.27 -3.67 0.78
N ARG A 248 -6.20 -4.56 1.12
CA ARG A 248 -7.16 -5.14 0.15
C ARG A 248 -8.03 -4.06 -0.50
N VAL A 249 -8.52 -3.11 0.30
CA VAL A 249 -9.36 -2.02 -0.21
C VAL A 249 -8.56 -1.02 -1.03
N HIS A 250 -7.33 -0.71 -0.63
CA HIS A 250 -6.41 0.10 -1.43
C HIS A 250 -6.15 -0.51 -2.82
N ILE A 251 -6.01 -1.84 -2.91
CA ILE A 251 -5.89 -2.53 -4.21
C ILE A 251 -7.18 -2.39 -5.01
N ALA A 252 -8.34 -2.59 -4.39
CA ALA A 252 -9.63 -2.43 -5.05
C ALA A 252 -9.82 -1.00 -5.59
N THR A 253 -9.48 0.00 -4.79
CA THR A 253 -9.53 1.41 -5.17
C THR A 253 -8.55 1.73 -6.30
N SER A 254 -7.37 1.13 -6.27
CA SER A 254 -6.41 1.25 -7.38
C SER A 254 -6.97 0.68 -8.68
N ASN A 255 -7.61 -0.47 -8.63
CA ASN A 255 -8.28 -1.07 -9.80
C ASN A 255 -9.43 -0.19 -10.29
N LEU A 256 -10.18 0.46 -9.38
CA LEU A 256 -11.22 1.42 -9.72
C LEU A 256 -10.67 2.60 -10.52
N GLY A 257 -9.58 3.25 -10.04
CA GLY A 257 -8.95 4.39 -10.72
C GLY A 257 -8.44 4.04 -12.12
N ILE A 258 -7.73 2.91 -12.24
CA ILE A 258 -7.26 2.38 -13.55
C ILE A 258 -8.44 2.10 -14.48
N SER A 259 -9.48 1.42 -13.99
CA SER A 259 -10.66 1.05 -14.78
C SER A 259 -11.41 2.29 -15.26
N GLN A 260 -11.56 3.30 -14.41
CA GLN A 260 -12.18 4.57 -14.77
C GLN A 260 -11.43 5.25 -15.92
N ARG A 261 -10.11 5.33 -15.85
CA ARG A 261 -9.30 5.90 -16.94
C ARG A 261 -9.41 5.09 -18.22
N MET A 262 -9.30 3.76 -18.16
CA MET A 262 -9.44 2.89 -19.33
C MET A 262 -10.79 3.05 -19.99
N PHE A 263 -11.86 3.21 -19.21
CA PHE A 263 -13.20 3.47 -19.72
C PHE A 263 -13.28 4.80 -20.48
N GLU A 264 -12.75 5.88 -19.93
CA GLU A 264 -12.71 7.20 -20.56
C GLU A 264 -11.90 7.18 -21.87
N MET A 265 -10.74 6.53 -21.87
CA MET A 265 -9.92 6.32 -23.08
C MET A 265 -10.69 5.47 -24.13
N SER A 266 -11.45 4.46 -23.69
CA SER A 266 -12.26 3.63 -24.57
C SER A 266 -13.39 4.42 -25.23
N ILE A 267 -14.05 5.32 -24.49
CA ILE A 267 -15.06 6.24 -25.05
C ILE A 267 -14.43 7.19 -26.06
N ALA A 268 -13.31 7.82 -25.72
CA ALA A 268 -12.60 8.72 -26.62
C ALA A 268 -12.24 8.01 -27.93
N ARG A 269 -11.62 6.83 -27.83
CA ARG A 269 -11.29 6.01 -29.00
C ARG A 269 -12.51 5.59 -29.81
N ALA A 270 -13.61 5.22 -29.15
CA ALA A 270 -14.84 4.80 -29.83
C ALA A 270 -15.54 5.97 -30.57
N ARG A 271 -15.38 7.19 -30.09
CA ARG A 271 -15.86 8.42 -30.76
C ARG A 271 -15.00 8.78 -31.98
N ASP A 272 -13.69 8.63 -31.86
CA ASP A 272 -12.71 9.02 -32.88
C ASP A 272 -12.59 7.98 -34.01
N ARG A 273 -12.61 6.68 -33.70
CA ARG A 273 -12.42 5.62 -34.70
C ARG A 273 -13.62 5.48 -35.62
N VAL A 274 -13.42 5.77 -36.91
CA VAL A 274 -14.44 5.60 -37.98
C VAL A 274 -14.21 4.29 -38.73
N THR A 275 -15.28 3.49 -38.93
CA THR A 275 -15.30 2.32 -39.81
C THR A 275 -16.63 2.26 -40.55
N PHE A 276 -16.59 1.90 -41.82
CA PHE A 276 -17.79 1.87 -42.68
C PHE A 276 -18.58 3.19 -42.59
N GLY A 277 -17.90 4.32 -42.70
CA GLY A 277 -18.44 5.66 -42.76
C GLY A 277 -19.01 6.27 -41.47
N LYS A 278 -18.86 5.60 -40.28
CA LYS A 278 -19.36 6.14 -39.01
C LYS A 278 -18.49 5.74 -37.81
N PRO A 279 -18.45 6.57 -36.75
CA PRO A 279 -17.75 6.26 -35.52
C PRO A 279 -18.23 4.92 -34.92
N ILE A 280 -17.29 4.13 -34.36
CA ILE A 280 -17.63 2.80 -33.83
C ILE A 280 -18.52 2.87 -32.58
N ILE A 281 -18.57 3.98 -31.86
CA ILE A 281 -19.50 4.20 -30.74
C ILE A 281 -20.98 4.11 -31.16
N LYS A 282 -21.29 4.32 -32.46
CA LYS A 282 -22.66 4.17 -32.99
C LYS A 282 -23.10 2.70 -33.17
N ARG A 283 -22.18 1.74 -32.96
CA ARG A 283 -22.48 0.31 -33.07
C ARG A 283 -22.99 -0.23 -31.76
N GLN A 284 -24.08 -1.02 -31.78
CA GLN A 284 -24.68 -1.60 -30.59
C GLN A 284 -23.69 -2.45 -29.77
N ALA A 285 -22.90 -3.31 -30.42
CA ALA A 285 -21.89 -4.15 -29.73
C ALA A 285 -20.89 -3.36 -28.94
N ILE A 286 -20.43 -2.18 -29.42
CA ILE A 286 -19.51 -1.30 -28.69
C ILE A 286 -20.22 -0.62 -27.52
N ARG A 287 -21.45 -0.14 -27.75
CA ARG A 287 -22.25 0.52 -26.70
C ARG A 287 -22.54 -0.43 -25.53
N VAL A 288 -22.86 -1.69 -25.78
CA VAL A 288 -23.09 -2.71 -24.76
C VAL A 288 -21.82 -2.93 -23.93
N LYS A 289 -20.64 -3.04 -24.58
CA LYS A 289 -19.36 -3.17 -23.86
C LYS A 289 -19.10 -1.97 -22.94
N LEU A 290 -19.27 -0.75 -23.45
CA LEU A 290 -19.08 0.47 -22.66
C LEU A 290 -20.09 0.55 -21.49
N ALA A 291 -21.34 0.18 -21.71
CA ALA A 291 -22.35 0.13 -20.64
C ALA A 291 -21.99 -0.87 -19.54
N ASN A 292 -21.51 -2.06 -19.90
CA ASN A 292 -21.04 -3.06 -18.94
C ASN A 292 -19.83 -2.56 -18.14
N MET A 293 -18.85 -1.92 -18.80
CA MET A 293 -17.70 -1.32 -18.09
C MET A 293 -18.17 -0.30 -17.06
N GLN A 294 -19.06 0.64 -17.46
CA GLN A 294 -19.57 1.67 -16.54
C GLN A 294 -20.33 1.06 -15.37
N MET A 295 -21.15 0.02 -15.62
CA MET A 295 -21.90 -0.68 -14.58
C MET A 295 -20.97 -1.33 -13.55
N MET A 296 -19.91 -2.02 -14.00
CA MET A 296 -18.93 -2.67 -13.11
C MET A 296 -18.14 -1.64 -12.29
N ILE A 297 -17.69 -0.54 -12.91
CA ILE A 297 -16.99 0.56 -12.24
C ILE A 297 -17.89 1.18 -11.15
N HIS A 298 -19.17 1.41 -11.47
CA HIS A 298 -20.12 1.95 -10.50
C HIS A 298 -20.35 1.00 -9.32
N ALA A 299 -20.54 -0.28 -9.58
CA ALA A 299 -20.73 -1.29 -8.55
C ALA A 299 -19.50 -1.40 -7.62
N LEU A 300 -18.30 -1.43 -8.19
CA LEU A 300 -17.06 -1.44 -7.40
C LEU A 300 -16.94 -0.20 -6.51
N ARG A 301 -17.25 0.99 -7.04
CA ARG A 301 -17.23 2.23 -6.24
C ARG A 301 -18.21 2.16 -5.07
N CYS A 302 -19.43 1.67 -5.28
CA CYS A 302 -20.43 1.49 -4.21
C CYS A 302 -19.92 0.51 -3.13
N THR A 303 -19.27 -0.58 -3.53
CA THR A 303 -18.70 -1.57 -2.61
C THR A 303 -17.59 -0.98 -1.75
N ILE A 304 -16.72 -0.13 -2.34
CA ILE A 304 -15.65 0.57 -1.61
C ILE A 304 -16.25 1.60 -0.63
N ILE A 305 -17.27 2.36 -1.04
CA ILE A 305 -17.94 3.33 -0.15
C ILE A 305 -18.59 2.61 1.03
N ASP A 306 -19.26 1.49 0.81
CA ASP A 306 -19.87 0.65 1.84
C ASP A 306 -18.85 0.14 2.86
N PHE A 307 -17.64 -0.21 2.42
CA PHE A 307 -16.53 -0.51 3.33
C PHE A 307 -16.14 0.72 4.16
N CYS A 308 -15.96 1.88 3.52
CA CYS A 308 -15.52 3.09 4.22
C CYS A 308 -16.50 3.54 5.29
N ASP A 309 -17.79 3.47 5.02
CA ASP A 309 -18.82 3.91 5.97
C ASP A 309 -18.78 3.07 7.26
N ASP A 310 -18.44 1.78 7.20
CA ASP A 310 -18.25 0.94 8.39
C ASP A 310 -16.87 1.11 9.03
N PHE A 311 -15.83 1.24 8.21
CA PHE A 311 -14.46 1.39 8.70
C PHE A 311 -14.27 2.67 9.53
N ASP A 312 -14.85 3.77 9.10
CA ASP A 312 -14.79 5.05 9.82
C ASP A 312 -15.61 5.03 11.13
N LEU A 313 -16.56 4.08 11.29
CA LEU A 313 -17.36 3.91 12.50
C LEU A 313 -16.77 2.92 13.50
N ASP A 314 -16.21 1.81 13.03
CA ASP A 314 -15.63 0.74 13.86
C ASP A 314 -14.41 0.12 13.20
N ASN A 315 -13.26 0.67 13.50
CA ASN A 315 -11.97 0.38 12.87
C ASN A 315 -11.44 -1.08 13.07
N ASN A 316 -12.12 -1.99 13.78
CA ASN A 316 -11.56 -3.28 14.19
C ASN A 316 -12.49 -4.49 14.04
N GLY A 317 -13.66 -4.37 13.45
CA GLY A 317 -14.66 -5.44 13.39
C GLY A 317 -14.34 -6.54 12.39
N GLU A 318 -14.79 -7.76 12.67
CA GLU A 318 -14.78 -8.91 11.76
C GLU A 318 -15.49 -8.56 10.43
N TYR A 319 -16.55 -7.79 10.50
CA TYR A 319 -17.34 -7.29 9.38
C TYR A 319 -16.53 -6.40 8.41
N VAL A 320 -15.63 -5.56 8.94
CA VAL A 320 -14.70 -4.75 8.12
C VAL A 320 -13.77 -5.66 7.32
N SER A 321 -13.28 -6.75 7.92
CA SER A 321 -12.42 -7.72 7.21
C SER A 321 -13.15 -8.44 6.08
N GLU A 322 -14.43 -8.80 6.28
CA GLU A 322 -15.28 -9.39 5.24
C GLU A 322 -15.51 -8.42 4.06
N LYS A 323 -15.92 -7.18 4.33
CA LYS A 323 -16.10 -6.15 3.30
C LYS A 323 -14.82 -5.86 2.53
N ALA A 324 -13.68 -5.80 3.21
CA ALA A 324 -12.39 -5.65 2.57
C ALA A 324 -12.07 -6.81 1.61
N ALA A 325 -12.40 -8.04 1.99
CA ALA A 325 -12.26 -9.21 1.12
C ALA A 325 -13.20 -9.14 -0.10
N ILE A 326 -14.46 -8.73 0.10
CA ILE A 326 -15.43 -8.51 -0.99
C ILE A 326 -14.90 -7.47 -1.98
N CYS A 327 -14.42 -6.30 -1.50
CA CYS A 327 -13.82 -5.28 -2.35
C CYS A 327 -12.69 -5.85 -3.22
N LYS A 328 -11.77 -6.62 -2.59
CA LYS A 328 -10.62 -7.20 -3.28
C LYS A 328 -11.00 -8.25 -4.31
N LEU A 329 -11.99 -9.11 -4.00
CA LEU A 329 -12.45 -10.18 -4.90
C LEU A 329 -13.23 -9.64 -6.09
N PHE A 330 -14.02 -8.59 -5.88
CA PHE A 330 -14.83 -7.99 -6.92
C PHE A 330 -14.02 -7.09 -7.87
N SER A 331 -12.90 -6.51 -7.43
CA SER A 331 -12.05 -5.59 -8.19
C SER A 331 -11.15 -6.32 -9.19
#